data_3b4bdc3e1b82f0b79948642ff2932376
#
_entry.id   3b4bdc3e1b82f0b79948642ff2932376
#
_cell.length_a   1.000
_cell.length_b   1.000
_cell.length_c   1.000
_cell.angle_alpha   90.00
_cell.angle_beta   90.00
_cell.angle_gamma   90.00
#
_symmetry.space_group_name_H-M   'P 1'
#
loop_
_entity.id
_entity.type
_entity.pdbx_description
1 polymer ?
#
loop_
_entity_poly.entity_id
_entity_poly.type
_entity_poly.pdbx_seq_one_letter_code
_entity_poly.pdbx_strand_id
1 'polypeptide(L)'
;FGESIPTGFLVYPIAQAADITAFKANYVPVGNDQKPMIEQTREIVRSFNHTYNCNVLVEPEGIYPQNEAAGRLPGLDGNAKMSKSLNNGIYLSDDMDTLQKKVMSMYTDPDHIKIEDPGKIEGNMVFHYLDVFGRPEDAQEITAMKEHYQRGGLGDVKTKRYLLEILERELGPIRERRVEFSKDMGAVYTMLQKGSEKARQVASQTLSEVKSAMGINYFN
;
A
#
# COMPACT_ATOMS: atom_id res chain seq x y z
N PHE A 1 3.28 -14.96 -19.02
CA PHE A 1 4.05 -16.08 -18.43
C PHE A 1 4.57 -17.09 -19.48
N GLY A 2 4.37 -16.87 -20.80
CA GLY A 2 4.81 -17.81 -21.83
C GLY A 2 4.21 -19.21 -21.66
N GLU A 3 5.01 -20.25 -21.97
CA GLU A 3 4.57 -21.66 -21.90
C GLU A 3 4.66 -22.26 -20.48
N SER A 4 5.25 -21.56 -19.50
CA SER A 4 5.45 -22.05 -18.13
C SER A 4 4.87 -21.11 -17.11
N ILE A 5 3.92 -21.59 -16.31
CA ILE A 5 3.35 -20.84 -15.18
C ILE A 5 3.97 -21.38 -13.89
N PRO A 6 4.66 -20.56 -13.08
CA PRO A 6 5.19 -21.00 -11.80
C PRO A 6 4.07 -21.49 -10.86
N THR A 7 4.29 -22.61 -10.18
CA THR A 7 3.31 -23.17 -9.24
C THR A 7 2.88 -22.17 -8.18
N GLY A 8 3.81 -21.36 -7.67
CA GLY A 8 3.49 -20.31 -6.71
C GLY A 8 2.44 -19.31 -7.19
N PHE A 9 2.40 -19.04 -8.50
CA PHE A 9 1.38 -18.17 -9.08
C PHE A 9 -0.03 -18.80 -9.06
N LEU A 10 -0.12 -20.13 -9.17
CA LEU A 10 -1.38 -20.87 -9.08
C LEU A 10 -1.88 -21.01 -7.64
N VAL A 11 -0.97 -21.10 -6.68
CA VAL A 11 -1.32 -21.43 -5.26
C VAL A 11 -1.46 -20.22 -4.38
N TYR A 12 -0.86 -19.06 -4.72
CA TYR A 12 -0.88 -17.88 -3.85
C TYR A 12 -2.30 -17.40 -3.48
N PRO A 13 -3.34 -17.49 -4.35
CA PRO A 13 -4.68 -17.06 -3.96
C PRO A 13 -5.25 -17.89 -2.81
N ILE A 14 -4.93 -19.18 -2.78
CA ILE A 14 -5.35 -20.09 -1.70
C ILE A 14 -4.59 -19.78 -0.41
N ALA A 15 -3.29 -19.51 -0.50
CA ALA A 15 -2.49 -19.07 0.65
C ALA A 15 -3.01 -17.75 1.22
N GLN A 16 -3.35 -16.78 0.36
CA GLN A 16 -3.94 -15.50 0.78
C GLN A 16 -5.30 -15.70 1.46
N ALA A 17 -6.15 -16.57 0.93
CA ALA A 17 -7.42 -16.91 1.58
C ALA A 17 -7.20 -17.56 2.96
N ALA A 18 -6.20 -18.42 3.09
CA ALA A 18 -5.83 -19.02 4.39
C ALA A 18 -5.33 -17.97 5.39
N ASP A 19 -4.51 -17.01 4.95
CA ASP A 19 -4.04 -15.91 5.81
C ASP A 19 -5.20 -15.06 6.34
N ILE A 20 -6.21 -14.77 5.52
CA ILE A 20 -7.40 -14.01 5.91
C ILE A 20 -8.29 -14.82 6.87
N THR A 21 -8.59 -16.07 6.51
CA THR A 21 -9.55 -16.90 7.27
C THR A 21 -8.98 -17.41 8.58
N ALA A 22 -7.65 -17.63 8.67
CA ALA A 22 -6.98 -18.05 9.91
C ALA A 22 -7.21 -17.07 11.08
N PHE A 23 -7.36 -15.80 10.78
CA PHE A 23 -7.63 -14.73 11.75
C PHE A 23 -9.09 -14.33 11.84
N LYS A 24 -9.98 -14.97 11.08
CA LYS A 24 -11.41 -14.62 11.00
C LYS A 24 -11.59 -13.12 10.74
N ALA A 25 -10.79 -12.56 9.81
CA ALA A 25 -10.79 -11.14 9.51
C ALA A 25 -12.14 -10.71 8.95
N ASN A 26 -12.77 -9.70 9.58
CA ASN A 26 -14.01 -9.09 9.08
C ASN A 26 -13.71 -8.09 7.96
N TYR A 27 -12.61 -7.34 8.09
CA TYR A 27 -12.22 -6.27 7.16
C TYR A 27 -10.78 -6.46 6.71
N VAL A 28 -10.56 -6.34 5.39
CA VAL A 28 -9.22 -6.48 4.78
C VAL A 28 -8.94 -5.27 3.92
N PRO A 29 -8.09 -4.33 4.37
CA PRO A 29 -7.66 -3.21 3.55
C PRO A 29 -6.80 -3.70 2.38
N VAL A 30 -7.23 -3.45 1.15
CA VAL A 30 -6.58 -3.95 -0.07
C VAL A 30 -6.71 -2.96 -1.22
N GLY A 31 -5.81 -3.06 -2.21
CA GLY A 31 -5.95 -2.35 -3.48
C GLY A 31 -7.10 -2.91 -4.33
N ASN A 32 -7.56 -2.13 -5.31
CA ASN A 32 -8.64 -2.53 -6.21
C ASN A 32 -8.34 -3.80 -7.02
N ASP A 33 -7.06 -4.08 -7.29
CA ASP A 33 -6.59 -5.28 -7.98
C ASP A 33 -6.80 -6.57 -7.16
N GLN A 34 -7.05 -6.46 -5.86
CA GLN A 34 -7.28 -7.59 -4.95
C GLN A 34 -8.77 -7.98 -4.80
N LYS A 35 -9.69 -7.26 -5.46
CA LYS A 35 -11.13 -7.62 -5.45
C LYS A 35 -11.39 -9.09 -5.77
N PRO A 36 -10.79 -9.69 -6.83
CA PRO A 36 -11.01 -11.10 -7.14
C PRO A 36 -10.55 -12.03 -6.01
N MET A 37 -9.48 -11.69 -5.30
CA MET A 37 -8.94 -12.50 -4.20
C MET A 37 -9.86 -12.47 -2.98
N ILE A 38 -10.45 -11.31 -2.68
CA ILE A 38 -11.45 -11.18 -1.60
C ILE A 38 -12.70 -11.99 -1.95
N GLU A 39 -13.23 -11.89 -3.16
CA GLU A 39 -14.39 -12.68 -3.58
C GLU A 39 -14.10 -14.19 -3.57
N GLN A 40 -12.95 -14.63 -4.05
CA GLN A 40 -12.55 -16.03 -3.94
C GLN A 40 -12.51 -16.50 -2.47
N THR A 41 -11.98 -15.67 -1.56
CA THR A 41 -11.97 -15.99 -0.13
C THR A 41 -13.39 -16.14 0.42
N ARG A 42 -14.31 -15.25 0.04
CA ARG A 42 -15.73 -15.30 0.42
C ARG A 42 -16.39 -16.57 -0.08
N GLU A 43 -16.15 -16.95 -1.33
CA GLU A 43 -16.66 -18.21 -1.92
C GLU A 43 -16.15 -19.44 -1.16
N ILE A 44 -14.86 -19.47 -0.80
CA ILE A 44 -14.27 -20.55 0.01
C ILE A 44 -14.97 -20.62 1.37
N VAL A 45 -15.18 -19.49 2.04
CA VAL A 45 -15.85 -19.43 3.35
C VAL A 45 -17.29 -19.95 3.25
N ARG A 46 -18.08 -19.47 2.28
CA ARG A 46 -19.45 -19.93 2.05
C ARG A 46 -19.52 -21.41 1.76
N SER A 47 -18.66 -21.88 0.86
CA SER A 47 -18.60 -23.30 0.48
C SER A 47 -18.23 -24.18 1.68
N PHE A 48 -17.24 -23.78 2.47
CA PHE A 48 -16.83 -24.50 3.67
C PHE A 48 -17.97 -24.57 4.71
N ASN A 49 -18.51 -23.42 5.08
CA ASN A 49 -19.56 -23.36 6.11
C ASN A 49 -20.82 -24.12 5.68
N HIS A 50 -21.18 -24.07 4.38
CA HIS A 50 -22.30 -24.83 3.84
C HIS A 50 -22.02 -26.34 3.86
N THR A 51 -20.85 -26.77 3.37
CA THR A 51 -20.49 -28.19 3.25
C THR A 51 -20.46 -28.90 4.61
N TYR A 52 -19.93 -28.21 5.62
CA TYR A 52 -19.79 -28.77 6.96
C TYR A 52 -20.91 -28.33 7.92
N ASN A 53 -21.94 -27.63 7.41
CA ASN A 53 -23.08 -27.11 8.17
C ASN A 53 -22.64 -26.40 9.47
N CYS A 54 -21.75 -25.44 9.32
CA CYS A 54 -21.14 -24.70 10.42
C CYS A 54 -21.01 -23.19 10.10
N ASN A 55 -20.56 -22.40 11.08
CA ASN A 55 -20.23 -20.98 10.94
C ASN A 55 -18.83 -20.69 11.49
N VAL A 56 -17.86 -21.57 11.17
CA VAL A 56 -16.50 -21.48 11.71
C VAL A 56 -15.70 -20.36 11.04
N LEU A 57 -15.82 -20.25 9.73
CA LEU A 57 -15.11 -19.21 8.97
C LEU A 57 -15.99 -17.97 8.78
N VAL A 58 -15.36 -16.80 8.76
CA VAL A 58 -16.01 -15.49 8.61
C VAL A 58 -15.77 -14.95 7.21
N GLU A 59 -16.82 -14.48 6.54
CA GLU A 59 -16.68 -13.82 5.24
C GLU A 59 -16.01 -12.46 5.40
N PRO A 60 -14.88 -12.20 4.74
CA PRO A 60 -14.23 -10.91 4.81
C PRO A 60 -14.92 -9.88 3.92
N GLU A 61 -14.81 -8.62 4.31
CA GLU A 61 -15.15 -7.46 3.48
C GLU A 61 -13.86 -6.71 3.09
N GLY A 62 -13.69 -6.42 1.80
CA GLY A 62 -12.56 -5.63 1.31
C GLY A 62 -12.79 -4.14 1.58
N ILE A 63 -11.82 -3.47 2.20
CA ILE A 63 -11.78 -2.01 2.30
C ILE A 63 -10.87 -1.48 1.20
N TYR A 64 -11.45 -0.71 0.28
CA TYR A 64 -10.75 -0.21 -0.90
C TYR A 64 -10.48 1.29 -0.79
N PRO A 65 -9.39 1.79 -1.42
CA PRO A 65 -9.11 3.21 -1.47
C PRO A 65 -10.28 3.98 -2.09
N GLN A 66 -10.70 5.05 -1.44
CA GLN A 66 -11.73 5.96 -1.97
C GLN A 66 -11.16 6.89 -3.06
N ASN A 67 -9.87 7.19 -2.99
CA ASN A 67 -9.15 7.98 -3.99
C ASN A 67 -8.50 7.04 -5.01
N GLU A 68 -8.93 7.08 -6.26
CA GLU A 68 -8.35 6.27 -7.35
C GLU A 68 -6.87 6.56 -7.57
N ALA A 69 -6.44 7.81 -7.38
CA ALA A 69 -5.03 8.19 -7.49
C ALA A 69 -4.14 7.50 -6.45
N ALA A 70 -4.68 7.23 -5.24
CA ALA A 70 -3.99 6.49 -4.18
C ALA A 70 -3.97 4.97 -4.41
N GLY A 71 -4.84 4.45 -5.29
CA GLY A 71 -4.97 3.02 -5.53
C GLY A 71 -3.74 2.37 -6.19
N ARG A 72 -2.93 3.15 -6.92
CA ARG A 72 -1.69 2.70 -7.53
C ARG A 72 -0.76 3.88 -7.76
N LEU A 73 0.20 4.08 -6.86
CA LEU A 73 1.23 5.11 -7.04
C LEU A 73 2.18 4.74 -8.19
N PRO A 74 2.32 5.64 -9.19
CA PRO A 74 3.34 5.50 -10.22
C PRO A 74 4.75 5.71 -9.64
N GLY A 75 5.76 5.23 -10.36
CA GLY A 75 7.15 5.56 -10.04
C GLY A 75 7.46 7.04 -10.24
N LEU A 76 8.56 7.50 -9.63
CA LEU A 76 9.00 8.89 -9.75
C LEU A 76 9.38 9.27 -11.18
N ASP A 77 9.68 8.28 -12.01
CA ASP A 77 10.03 8.39 -13.43
C ASP A 77 8.83 8.64 -14.37
N GLY A 78 7.60 8.55 -13.85
CA GLY A 78 6.36 8.76 -14.60
C GLY A 78 5.98 7.65 -15.57
N ASN A 79 6.82 6.65 -15.78
CA ASN A 79 6.62 5.63 -16.82
C ASN A 79 6.23 4.26 -16.30
N ALA A 80 6.61 3.91 -15.09
CA ALA A 80 6.46 2.57 -14.57
C ALA A 80 5.78 2.55 -13.19
N LYS A 81 5.22 1.39 -12.85
CA LYS A 81 4.81 1.11 -11.48
C LYS A 81 6.00 1.30 -10.55
N MET A 82 5.76 1.93 -9.38
CA MET A 82 6.75 2.00 -8.31
C MET A 82 7.29 0.60 -7.99
N SER A 83 8.61 0.43 -8.05
CA SER A 83 9.27 -0.85 -7.86
C SER A 83 10.63 -0.70 -7.19
N LYS A 84 10.95 -1.61 -6.28
CA LYS A 84 12.28 -1.66 -5.64
C LYS A 84 13.38 -1.94 -6.66
N SER A 85 13.14 -2.81 -7.63
CA SER A 85 14.12 -3.16 -8.67
C SER A 85 14.45 -2.01 -9.60
N LEU A 86 13.52 -1.09 -9.81
CA LEU A 86 13.70 0.11 -10.64
C LEU A 86 14.23 1.30 -9.83
N ASN A 87 14.27 1.20 -8.51
CA ASN A 87 14.65 2.28 -7.60
C ASN A 87 13.92 3.62 -7.87
N ASN A 88 12.67 3.53 -8.36
CA ASN A 88 11.84 4.67 -8.75
C ASN A 88 10.77 5.00 -7.71
N GLY A 89 10.99 4.65 -6.44
CA GLY A 89 10.06 4.87 -5.35
C GLY A 89 10.67 5.59 -4.15
N ILE A 90 9.81 6.24 -3.37
CA ILE A 90 10.14 6.79 -2.06
C ILE A 90 9.94 5.69 -1.01
N TYR A 91 10.93 5.46 -0.17
CA TYR A 91 10.87 4.49 0.92
C TYR A 91 10.63 5.16 2.26
N LEU A 92 9.89 4.51 3.14
CA LEU A 92 9.67 4.99 4.52
C LEU A 92 10.97 5.12 5.32
N SER A 93 12.05 4.49 4.86
CA SER A 93 13.38 4.53 5.46
C SER A 93 14.30 5.59 4.83
N ASP A 94 13.86 6.28 3.77
CA ASP A 94 14.69 7.32 3.15
C ASP A 94 14.90 8.47 4.15
N ASP A 95 16.15 8.89 4.29
CA ASP A 95 16.47 10.11 5.03
C ASP A 95 16.04 11.36 4.26
N MET A 96 16.12 12.52 4.90
CA MET A 96 15.67 13.77 4.30
C MET A 96 16.45 14.14 3.03
N ASP A 97 17.76 13.89 3.01
CA ASP A 97 18.61 14.17 1.85
C ASP A 97 18.25 13.29 0.66
N THR A 98 17.98 12.00 0.92
CA THR A 98 17.53 11.04 -0.09
C THR A 98 16.14 11.40 -0.60
N LEU A 99 15.20 11.74 0.28
CA LEU A 99 13.86 12.18 -0.09
C LEU A 99 13.92 13.42 -0.97
N GLN A 100 14.71 14.43 -0.57
CA GLN A 100 14.90 15.65 -1.37
C GLN A 100 15.45 15.36 -2.76
N LYS A 101 16.50 14.54 -2.86
CA LYS A 101 17.07 14.14 -4.16
C LYS A 101 16.04 13.45 -5.05
N LYS A 102 15.26 12.53 -4.48
CA LYS A 102 14.20 11.82 -5.20
C LYS A 102 13.11 12.76 -5.66
N VAL A 103 12.60 13.64 -4.82
CA VAL A 103 11.58 14.62 -5.21
C VAL A 103 12.11 15.57 -6.28
N MET A 104 13.34 16.07 -6.16
CA MET A 104 13.94 16.96 -7.17
C MET A 104 14.15 16.26 -8.51
N SER A 105 14.32 14.92 -8.53
CA SER A 105 14.46 14.13 -9.76
C SER A 105 13.13 13.65 -10.35
N MET A 106 11.99 13.92 -9.70
CA MET A 106 10.69 13.48 -10.22
C MET A 106 10.41 14.02 -11.62
N TYR A 107 9.79 13.15 -12.42
CA TYR A 107 9.35 13.51 -13.75
C TYR A 107 8.26 14.60 -13.71
N THR A 108 8.43 15.62 -14.54
CA THR A 108 7.49 16.71 -14.75
C THR A 108 7.19 16.83 -16.25
N ASP A 109 6.51 17.89 -16.67
CA ASP A 109 6.24 18.15 -18.08
C ASP A 109 7.54 18.48 -18.85
N PRO A 110 7.96 17.68 -19.84
CA PRO A 110 9.18 17.94 -20.59
C PRO A 110 9.09 19.18 -21.51
N ASP A 111 7.88 19.64 -21.83
CA ASP A 111 7.64 20.81 -22.66
C ASP A 111 7.69 22.13 -21.84
N HIS A 112 7.64 22.04 -20.50
CA HIS A 112 7.72 23.19 -19.57
C HIS A 112 9.17 23.58 -19.33
N ILE A 113 9.82 24.22 -20.34
CA ILE A 113 11.25 24.55 -20.31
C ILE A 113 11.52 25.84 -19.53
N LYS A 114 10.68 26.86 -19.74
CA LYS A 114 10.78 28.15 -19.01
C LYS A 114 9.65 28.30 -18.05
N ILE A 115 9.87 29.08 -16.99
CA ILE A 115 8.85 29.33 -15.98
C ILE A 115 7.58 29.94 -16.56
N GLU A 116 7.73 30.76 -17.61
CA GLU A 116 6.64 31.46 -18.28
C GLU A 116 5.81 30.53 -19.21
N ASP A 117 6.37 29.40 -19.59
CA ASP A 117 5.69 28.46 -20.48
C ASP A 117 4.47 27.83 -19.77
N PRO A 118 3.34 27.64 -20.44
CA PRO A 118 2.24 26.83 -19.93
C PRO A 118 2.68 25.39 -19.73
N GLY A 119 2.38 24.81 -18.57
CA GLY A 119 2.73 23.43 -18.26
C GLY A 119 1.51 22.50 -18.23
N LYS A 120 1.73 21.20 -18.44
CA LYS A 120 0.71 20.14 -18.33
C LYS A 120 0.78 19.51 -16.95
N ILE A 121 -0.37 19.34 -16.32
CA ILE A 121 -0.48 18.63 -15.04
C ILE A 121 -0.71 17.13 -15.23
N GLU A 122 -1.31 16.73 -16.35
CA GLU A 122 -1.51 15.33 -16.71
C GLU A 122 -0.14 14.66 -16.98
N GLY A 123 0.09 13.55 -16.28
CA GLY A 123 1.37 12.85 -16.35
C GLY A 123 2.51 13.49 -15.56
N ASN A 124 2.29 14.63 -14.93
CA ASN A 124 3.27 15.26 -14.04
C ASN A 124 3.22 14.58 -12.66
N MET A 125 4.30 13.90 -12.31
CA MET A 125 4.35 13.10 -11.08
C MET A 125 4.27 13.96 -9.81
N VAL A 126 4.75 15.19 -9.85
CA VAL A 126 4.68 16.10 -8.70
C VAL A 126 3.23 16.40 -8.33
N PHE A 127 2.40 16.77 -9.31
CA PHE A 127 0.98 17.04 -9.06
C PHE A 127 0.21 15.78 -8.68
N HIS A 128 0.56 14.62 -9.29
CA HIS A 128 -0.05 13.35 -8.89
C HIS A 128 0.21 13.03 -7.41
N TYR A 129 1.45 13.21 -6.95
CA TYR A 129 1.79 12.98 -5.53
C TYR A 129 1.18 14.04 -4.60
N LEU A 130 1.05 15.28 -5.04
CA LEU A 130 0.32 16.32 -4.30
C LEU A 130 -1.15 15.95 -4.09
N ASP A 131 -1.81 15.36 -5.10
CA ASP A 131 -3.20 14.91 -5.01
C ASP A 131 -3.37 13.71 -4.07
N VAL A 132 -2.34 12.87 -3.95
CA VAL A 132 -2.40 11.68 -3.08
C VAL A 132 -2.07 12.02 -1.64
N PHE A 133 -1.06 12.86 -1.39
CA PHE A 133 -0.52 13.13 -0.05
C PHE A 133 -0.99 14.47 0.53
N GLY A 134 -1.57 15.35 -0.28
CA GLY A 134 -2.19 16.59 0.19
C GLY A 134 -3.39 16.29 1.06
N ARG A 135 -3.50 16.99 2.17
CA ARG A 135 -4.65 16.95 3.09
C ARG A 135 -5.72 17.93 2.62
N PRO A 136 -6.95 17.87 3.17
CA PRO A 136 -8.00 18.85 2.84
C PRO A 136 -7.59 20.31 3.00
N GLU A 137 -6.74 20.62 3.99
CA GLU A 137 -6.20 21.96 4.20
C GLU A 137 -5.24 22.42 3.09
N ASP A 138 -4.60 21.50 2.37
CA ASP A 138 -3.69 21.81 1.27
C ASP A 138 -4.42 22.00 -0.08
N ALA A 139 -5.69 21.59 -0.16
CA ALA A 139 -6.43 21.48 -1.43
C ALA A 139 -6.52 22.83 -2.18
N GLN A 140 -6.71 23.93 -1.45
CA GLN A 140 -6.79 25.24 -2.07
C GLN A 140 -5.45 25.65 -2.70
N GLU A 141 -4.34 25.45 -2.00
CA GLU A 141 -3.00 25.78 -2.52
C GLU A 141 -2.61 24.87 -3.69
N ILE A 142 -2.90 23.56 -3.59
CA ILE A 142 -2.65 22.61 -4.68
C ILE A 142 -3.42 23.04 -5.94
N THR A 143 -4.68 23.40 -5.80
CA THR A 143 -5.51 23.86 -6.92
C THR A 143 -4.94 25.13 -7.54
N ALA A 144 -4.59 26.13 -6.71
CA ALA A 144 -3.99 27.36 -7.18
C ALA A 144 -2.64 27.14 -7.89
N MET A 145 -1.82 26.21 -7.38
CA MET A 145 -0.57 25.82 -8.03
C MET A 145 -0.80 25.15 -9.38
N LYS A 146 -1.79 24.29 -9.51
CA LYS A 146 -2.15 23.64 -10.80
C LYS A 146 -2.59 24.66 -11.84
N GLU A 147 -3.49 25.58 -11.48
CA GLU A 147 -3.94 26.65 -12.36
C GLU A 147 -2.78 27.59 -12.76
N HIS A 148 -1.90 27.90 -11.81
CA HIS A 148 -0.73 28.74 -12.08
C HIS A 148 0.27 28.04 -13.01
N TYR A 149 0.51 26.74 -12.84
CA TYR A 149 1.38 25.95 -13.67
C TYR A 149 0.84 25.83 -15.11
N GLN A 150 -0.46 25.62 -15.27
CA GLN A 150 -1.12 25.52 -16.58
C GLN A 150 -1.12 26.82 -17.38
N ARG A 151 -1.19 27.96 -16.72
CA ARG A 151 -1.13 29.25 -17.44
C ARG A 151 0.29 29.79 -17.65
N GLY A 152 1.30 29.14 -17.07
CA GLY A 152 2.66 29.63 -17.02
C GLY A 152 2.94 30.57 -15.82
N GLY A 153 4.19 30.64 -15.42
CA GLY A 153 4.66 31.48 -14.30
C GLY A 153 5.02 30.72 -13.03
N LEU A 154 4.83 29.39 -13.01
CA LEU A 154 5.20 28.53 -11.88
C LEU A 154 6.21 27.45 -12.32
N GLY A 155 7.43 27.54 -11.83
CA GLY A 155 8.49 26.57 -12.17
C GLY A 155 8.43 25.29 -11.34
N ASP A 156 8.91 24.18 -11.91
CA ASP A 156 8.94 22.84 -11.29
C ASP A 156 9.62 22.79 -9.93
N VAL A 157 10.67 23.54 -9.73
CA VAL A 157 11.40 23.56 -8.45
C VAL A 157 10.50 24.03 -7.30
N LYS A 158 9.62 24.99 -7.55
CA LYS A 158 8.69 25.48 -6.52
C LYS A 158 7.64 24.43 -6.18
N THR A 159 7.08 23.76 -7.18
CA THR A 159 6.09 22.68 -6.97
C THR A 159 6.73 21.50 -6.25
N LYS A 160 7.97 21.11 -6.62
CA LYS A 160 8.73 20.04 -5.95
C LYS A 160 9.05 20.36 -4.49
N ARG A 161 9.38 21.62 -4.18
CA ARG A 161 9.60 22.04 -2.78
C ARG A 161 8.34 21.93 -1.95
N TYR A 162 7.20 22.34 -2.49
CA TYR A 162 5.93 22.20 -1.79
C TYR A 162 5.55 20.73 -1.56
N LEU A 163 5.76 19.86 -2.55
CA LEU A 163 5.59 18.42 -2.37
C LEU A 163 6.54 17.89 -1.28
N LEU A 164 7.78 18.35 -1.24
CA LEU A 164 8.74 17.93 -0.23
C LEU A 164 8.27 18.30 1.20
N GLU A 165 7.69 19.47 1.38
CA GLU A 165 7.10 19.91 2.67
C GLU A 165 5.95 18.97 3.10
N ILE A 166 5.04 18.65 2.16
CA ILE A 166 3.94 17.70 2.42
C ILE A 166 4.47 16.32 2.78
N LEU A 167 5.41 15.78 1.99
CA LEU A 167 6.00 14.46 2.25
C LEU A 167 6.78 14.41 3.56
N GLU A 168 7.48 15.48 3.92
CA GLU A 168 8.16 15.58 5.21
C GLU A 168 7.19 15.56 6.38
N ARG A 169 6.09 16.29 6.28
CA ARG A 169 5.02 16.26 7.27
C ARG A 169 4.45 14.85 7.49
N GLU A 170 4.29 14.07 6.40
CA GLU A 170 3.74 12.72 6.48
C GLU A 170 4.79 11.66 6.90
N LEU A 171 6.00 11.75 6.36
CA LEU A 171 7.04 10.72 6.53
C LEU A 171 7.98 11.01 7.70
N GLY A 172 8.16 12.27 8.08
CA GLY A 172 9.04 12.69 9.18
C GLY A 172 8.74 11.94 10.49
N PRO A 173 7.50 11.95 10.98
CA PRO A 173 7.14 11.23 12.20
C PRO A 173 7.36 9.71 12.12
N ILE A 174 7.27 9.12 10.93
CA ILE A 174 7.54 7.69 10.71
C ILE A 174 9.05 7.42 10.84
N ARG A 175 9.88 8.29 10.24
CA ARG A 175 11.35 8.19 10.35
C ARG A 175 11.83 8.37 11.80
N GLU A 176 11.30 9.34 12.51
CA GLU A 176 11.64 9.57 13.91
C GLU A 176 11.34 8.34 14.76
N ARG A 177 10.16 7.74 14.62
CA ARG A 177 9.81 6.49 15.31
C ARG A 177 10.72 5.33 14.92
N ARG A 178 11.07 5.20 13.63
CA ARG A 178 12.01 4.19 13.18
C ARG A 178 13.39 4.35 13.86
N VAL A 179 13.90 5.58 13.93
CA VAL A 179 15.16 5.87 14.61
C VAL A 179 15.08 5.50 16.09
N GLU A 180 13.96 5.84 16.75
CA GLU A 180 13.74 5.50 18.16
C GLU A 180 13.75 3.99 18.39
N PHE A 181 12.94 3.23 17.63
CA PHE A 181 12.90 1.77 17.74
C PHE A 181 14.25 1.11 17.40
N SER A 182 15.04 1.69 16.50
CA SER A 182 16.35 1.13 16.12
C SER A 182 17.39 1.20 17.24
N LYS A 183 17.16 2.01 18.29
CA LYS A 183 18.07 2.11 19.43
C LYS A 183 18.06 0.85 20.30
N ASP A 184 16.96 0.09 20.30
CA ASP A 184 16.81 -1.15 21.07
C ASP A 184 16.21 -2.26 20.19
N MET A 185 17.07 -2.89 19.41
CA MET A 185 16.66 -4.03 18.58
C MET A 185 16.23 -5.25 19.40
N GLY A 186 16.72 -5.40 20.64
CA GLY A 186 16.30 -6.46 21.55
C GLY A 186 14.81 -6.33 21.91
N ALA A 187 14.37 -5.12 22.23
CA ALA A 187 12.93 -4.83 22.46
C ALA A 187 12.10 -5.09 21.21
N VAL A 188 12.58 -4.73 20.00
CA VAL A 188 11.89 -5.00 18.73
C VAL A 188 11.72 -6.50 18.51
N TYR A 189 12.78 -7.31 18.69
CA TYR A 189 12.68 -8.77 18.56
C TYR A 189 11.74 -9.38 19.60
N THR A 190 11.76 -8.90 20.83
CA THR A 190 10.83 -9.34 21.87
C THR A 190 9.38 -9.03 21.50
N MET A 191 9.12 -7.86 20.96
CA MET A 191 7.78 -7.47 20.45
C MET A 191 7.33 -8.39 19.32
N LEU A 192 8.18 -8.68 18.34
CA LEU A 192 7.90 -9.60 17.23
C LEU A 192 7.62 -11.02 17.72
N GLN A 193 8.41 -11.52 18.70
CA GLN A 193 8.20 -12.85 19.28
C GLN A 193 6.83 -12.94 19.95
N LYS A 194 6.51 -12.00 20.84
CA LYS A 194 5.20 -11.95 21.52
C LYS A 194 4.03 -11.82 20.55
N GLY A 195 4.19 -10.99 19.51
CA GLY A 195 3.20 -10.85 18.43
C GLY A 195 2.98 -12.15 17.67
N SER A 196 4.07 -12.85 17.33
CA SER A 196 4.02 -14.15 16.65
C SER A 196 3.38 -15.24 17.50
N GLU A 197 3.66 -15.26 18.80
CA GLU A 197 3.02 -16.20 19.74
C GLU A 197 1.49 -15.96 19.81
N LYS A 198 1.07 -14.70 19.92
CA LYS A 198 -0.35 -14.34 19.91
C LYS A 198 -1.02 -14.72 18.58
N ALA A 199 -0.39 -14.40 17.45
CA ALA A 199 -0.91 -14.77 16.13
C ALA A 199 -1.04 -16.29 15.97
N ARG A 200 -0.03 -17.04 16.42
CA ARG A 200 -0.07 -18.53 16.42
C ARG A 200 -1.22 -19.09 17.24
N GLN A 201 -1.48 -18.52 18.41
CA GLN A 201 -2.62 -18.94 19.26
C GLN A 201 -3.95 -18.78 18.53
N VAL A 202 -4.20 -17.61 17.91
CA VAL A 202 -5.42 -17.33 17.16
C VAL A 202 -5.58 -18.27 15.96
N ALA A 203 -4.52 -18.39 15.14
CA ALA A 203 -4.54 -19.25 13.97
C ALA A 203 -4.71 -20.74 14.34
N SER A 204 -4.06 -21.20 15.40
CA SER A 204 -4.21 -22.58 15.91
C SER A 204 -5.63 -22.86 16.41
N GLN A 205 -6.26 -21.90 17.07
CA GLN A 205 -7.66 -22.01 17.50
C GLN A 205 -8.58 -22.18 16.28
N THR A 206 -8.46 -21.31 15.29
CA THR A 206 -9.25 -21.39 14.05
C THR A 206 -9.02 -22.72 13.33
N LEU A 207 -7.76 -23.16 13.21
CA LEU A 207 -7.42 -24.45 12.60
C LEU A 207 -8.05 -25.63 13.35
N SER A 208 -8.07 -25.60 14.68
CA SER A 208 -8.72 -26.62 15.49
C SER A 208 -10.23 -26.67 15.22
N GLU A 209 -10.89 -25.53 15.15
CA GLU A 209 -12.32 -25.43 14.85
C GLU A 209 -12.62 -25.96 13.42
N VAL A 210 -11.80 -25.59 12.44
CA VAL A 210 -11.89 -26.10 11.06
C VAL A 210 -11.77 -27.62 11.03
N LYS A 211 -10.73 -28.17 11.67
CA LYS A 211 -10.53 -29.63 11.73
C LYS A 211 -11.69 -30.36 12.41
N SER A 212 -12.24 -29.77 13.48
CA SER A 212 -13.41 -30.30 14.19
C SER A 212 -14.64 -30.32 13.29
N ALA A 213 -14.91 -29.23 12.57
CA ALA A 213 -16.02 -29.18 11.61
C ALA A 213 -15.88 -30.21 10.48
N MET A 214 -14.66 -30.46 10.02
CA MET A 214 -14.35 -31.49 9.00
C MET A 214 -14.36 -32.91 9.52
N GLY A 215 -14.41 -33.13 10.84
CA GLY A 215 -14.32 -34.45 11.46
C GLY A 215 -12.95 -35.13 11.34
N ILE A 216 -11.86 -34.32 11.19
CA ILE A 216 -10.48 -34.82 11.03
C ILE A 216 -9.60 -34.55 12.25
N ASN A 217 -10.20 -34.27 13.39
CA ASN A 217 -9.51 -34.04 14.67
C ASN A 217 -9.34 -35.39 15.40
N TYR A 218 -8.42 -36.21 14.92
CA TYR A 218 -8.25 -37.59 15.41
C TYR A 218 -7.52 -37.70 16.75
N PHE A 219 -6.73 -36.70 17.09
CA PHE A 219 -5.90 -36.68 18.32
C PHE A 219 -6.14 -35.35 19.04
N ASN A 220 -6.83 -35.39 20.11
CA ASN A 220 -7.02 -34.27 21.05
C ASN A 220 -5.99 -34.30 22.16
#